data_a8d46f05265cefea55076715dd00c74f
#
_entry.id   a8d46f05265cefea55076715dd00c74f
#
_cell.length_a   1.000
_cell.length_b   1.000
_cell.length_c   1.000
_cell.angle_alpha   90.00
_cell.angle_beta   90.00
_cell.angle_gamma   90.00
#
_symmetry.space_group_name_H-M   'P 1'
#
loop_
_entity.id
_entity.type
_entity.pdbx_description
1 polymer ?
#
loop_
_entity_poly.entity_id
_entity_poly.type
_entity_poly.pdbx_seq_one_letter_code
_entity_poly.pdbx_strand_id
1 'polypeptide(L)'
;MPKIFFTGDLHFGHENVLAFDNRPFTSVEEMDAELIRRWNNKVGKGDLTYVLGDMIWKTHNDDAPSLIKSLNGQIILIKGNHDRFLHNAKAKAALAGLKDYDDICVTLEDGTQKRVILSHYFHTHV
;
A
#
# COMPACT_ATOMS: atom_id res chain seq x y z
N MET A 1 -0.77 -20.68 7.11
CA MET A 1 0.44 -19.97 6.67
C MET A 1 0.09 -18.55 6.27
N PRO A 2 0.79 -17.56 6.76
CA PRO A 2 0.59 -16.18 6.33
C PRO A 2 0.88 -16.03 4.84
N LYS A 3 0.08 -15.24 4.17
CA LYS A 3 0.29 -14.91 2.75
C LYS A 3 1.02 -13.58 2.63
N ILE A 4 1.72 -13.42 1.51
CA ILE A 4 2.38 -12.17 1.17
C ILE A 4 1.70 -11.59 -0.07
N PHE A 5 1.25 -10.34 0.04
CA PHE A 5 0.60 -9.62 -1.05
C PHE A 5 1.44 -8.44 -1.49
N PHE A 6 1.28 -8.03 -2.73
CA PHE A 6 1.93 -6.86 -3.30
C PHE A 6 0.88 -5.99 -3.97
N THR A 7 0.93 -4.70 -3.71
CA THR A 7 0.04 -3.73 -4.35
C THR A 7 0.73 -2.37 -4.42
N GLY A 8 0.19 -1.44 -5.18
CA GLY A 8 0.75 -0.11 -5.29
C GLY A 8 -0.25 0.88 -5.83
N ASP A 9 0.11 2.18 -5.74
CA ASP A 9 -0.65 3.28 -6.30
C ASP A 9 -2.11 3.29 -5.85
N LEU A 10 -2.36 3.02 -4.56
CA LEU A 10 -3.70 3.00 -4.01
C LEU A 10 -4.34 4.38 -4.01
N HIS A 11 -3.56 5.42 -3.73
CA HIS A 11 -4.01 6.82 -3.75
C HIS A 11 -5.22 7.09 -2.86
N PHE A 12 -5.24 6.52 -1.65
CA PHE A 12 -6.28 6.84 -0.67
C PHE A 12 -6.38 8.36 -0.48
N GLY A 13 -7.59 8.88 -0.57
CA GLY A 13 -7.84 10.29 -0.38
C GLY A 13 -7.47 11.19 -1.56
N HIS A 14 -7.04 10.62 -2.69
CA HIS A 14 -6.64 11.39 -3.85
C HIS A 14 -7.81 11.57 -4.81
N GLU A 15 -8.53 12.68 -4.66
CA GLU A 15 -9.73 12.95 -5.44
C GLU A 15 -9.48 13.00 -6.94
N ASN A 16 -8.38 13.61 -7.36
CA ASN A 16 -8.09 13.78 -8.79
C ASN A 16 -7.83 12.44 -9.51
N VAL A 17 -7.44 11.39 -8.80
CA VAL A 17 -7.20 10.09 -9.41
C VAL A 17 -8.48 9.47 -9.98
N LEU A 18 -9.64 9.89 -9.49
CA LEU A 18 -10.92 9.43 -10.02
C LEU A 18 -11.08 9.79 -11.50
N ALA A 19 -10.56 10.95 -11.89
CA ALA A 19 -10.67 11.43 -13.26
C ALA A 19 -9.59 10.85 -14.17
N PHE A 20 -8.30 11.00 -13.81
CA PHE A 20 -7.25 10.63 -14.75
C PHE A 20 -6.94 9.12 -14.76
N ASP A 21 -7.26 8.39 -13.70
CA ASP A 21 -7.17 6.93 -13.69
C ASP A 21 -8.48 6.25 -14.09
N ASN A 22 -9.49 7.05 -14.42
CA ASN A 22 -10.79 6.55 -14.83
C ASN A 22 -11.38 5.53 -13.85
N ARG A 23 -11.24 5.79 -12.57
CA ARG A 23 -11.77 4.91 -11.52
C ARG A 23 -13.29 5.06 -11.42
N PRO A 24 -14.04 3.95 -11.26
CA PRO A 24 -15.50 3.96 -11.34
C PRO A 24 -16.18 4.36 -10.01
N PHE A 25 -15.75 5.47 -9.43
CA PHE A 25 -16.30 5.97 -8.16
C PHE A 25 -16.74 7.42 -8.33
N THR A 26 -17.79 7.80 -7.59
CA THR A 26 -18.35 9.16 -7.65
C THR A 26 -17.71 10.09 -6.63
N SER A 27 -17.05 9.55 -5.61
CA SER A 27 -16.36 10.36 -4.58
C SER A 27 -15.14 9.64 -4.07
N VAL A 28 -14.21 10.40 -3.48
CA VAL A 28 -13.01 9.82 -2.87
C VAL A 28 -13.37 8.96 -1.65
N GLU A 29 -14.41 9.34 -0.90
CA GLU A 29 -14.88 8.56 0.25
C GLU A 29 -15.39 7.19 -0.19
N GLU A 30 -16.15 7.14 -1.27
CA GLU A 30 -16.63 5.89 -1.85
C GLU A 30 -15.46 5.03 -2.34
N MET A 31 -14.49 5.64 -3.01
CA MET A 31 -13.29 4.95 -3.47
C MET A 31 -12.53 4.35 -2.29
N ASP A 32 -12.26 5.16 -1.27
CA ASP A 32 -11.50 4.71 -0.10
C ASP A 32 -12.19 3.55 0.62
N ALA A 33 -13.51 3.66 0.82
CA ALA A 33 -14.28 2.60 1.48
C ALA A 33 -14.24 1.29 0.67
N GLU A 34 -14.36 1.36 -0.64
CA GLU A 34 -14.32 0.18 -1.50
C GLU A 34 -12.93 -0.45 -1.54
N LEU A 35 -11.87 0.37 -1.56
CA LEU A 35 -10.49 -0.14 -1.51
C LEU A 35 -10.23 -0.89 -0.19
N ILE A 36 -10.70 -0.34 0.93
CA ILE A 36 -10.58 -1.00 2.23
C ILE A 36 -11.35 -2.32 2.23
N ARG A 37 -12.57 -2.33 1.69
CA ARG A 37 -13.38 -3.55 1.61
C ARG A 37 -12.69 -4.64 0.80
N ARG A 38 -12.16 -4.29 -0.38
CA ARG A 38 -11.46 -5.23 -1.25
C ARG A 38 -10.19 -5.75 -0.61
N TRP A 39 -9.46 -4.87 0.07
CA TRP A 39 -8.25 -5.25 0.80
C TRP A 39 -8.59 -6.30 1.86
N ASN A 40 -9.58 -5.99 2.71
CA ASN A 40 -9.92 -6.85 3.84
C ASN A 40 -10.58 -8.16 3.42
N ASN A 41 -11.13 -8.23 2.21
CA ASN A 41 -11.64 -9.49 1.66
C ASN A 41 -10.52 -10.46 1.29
N LYS A 42 -9.35 -9.95 0.94
CA LYS A 42 -8.22 -10.77 0.50
C LYS A 42 -7.17 -10.97 1.58
N VAL A 43 -6.92 -9.93 2.37
CA VAL A 43 -5.83 -9.91 3.35
C VAL A 43 -6.38 -10.21 4.72
N GLY A 44 -5.88 -11.28 5.34
CA GLY A 44 -6.23 -11.64 6.71
C GLY A 44 -5.34 -10.90 7.71
N LYS A 45 -5.70 -10.99 8.99
CA LYS A 45 -4.99 -10.27 10.06
C LYS A 45 -3.56 -10.74 10.26
N GLY A 46 -3.26 -11.98 9.88
CA GLY A 46 -1.91 -12.54 9.98
C GLY A 46 -1.07 -12.39 8.73
N ASP A 47 -1.61 -11.79 7.68
CA ASP A 47 -0.93 -11.68 6.39
C ASP A 47 -0.05 -10.43 6.33
N LEU A 48 0.85 -10.40 5.35
CA LEU A 48 1.78 -9.31 5.13
C LEU A 48 1.54 -8.73 3.73
N THR A 49 1.48 -7.41 3.63
CA THR A 49 1.34 -6.73 2.33
C THR A 49 2.47 -5.71 2.16
N TYR A 50 3.12 -5.78 1.02
CA TYR A 50 4.05 -4.75 0.55
C TYR A 50 3.27 -3.77 -0.33
N VAL A 51 3.26 -2.50 0.06
CA VAL A 51 2.66 -1.43 -0.73
C VAL A 51 3.77 -0.67 -1.46
N LEU A 52 3.70 -0.65 -2.78
CA LEU A 52 4.74 -0.09 -3.64
C LEU A 52 4.45 1.39 -3.93
N GLY A 53 4.47 2.22 -2.88
CA GLY A 53 4.37 3.65 -3.00
C GLY A 53 2.98 4.21 -3.22
N ASP A 54 2.86 5.52 -3.03
CA ASP A 54 1.65 6.30 -3.27
C ASP A 54 0.40 5.70 -2.61
N MET A 55 0.55 5.33 -1.34
CA MET A 55 -0.51 4.70 -0.58
C MET A 55 -1.60 5.69 -0.19
N ILE A 56 -1.23 6.80 0.45
CA ILE A 56 -2.17 7.80 0.97
C ILE A 56 -1.78 9.18 0.46
N TRP A 57 -2.76 9.88 -0.13
CA TRP A 57 -2.56 11.23 -0.60
C TRP A 57 -2.60 12.23 0.56
N LYS A 58 -1.90 13.34 0.42
CA LYS A 58 -1.63 14.32 1.49
C LYS A 58 -2.86 14.90 2.18
N THR A 59 -3.98 14.94 1.50
CA THR A 59 -5.19 15.60 2.03
C THR A 59 -5.80 14.88 3.22
N HIS A 60 -5.36 13.64 3.51
CA HIS A 60 -5.92 12.82 4.58
C HIS A 60 -4.87 12.46 5.64
N ASN A 61 -3.87 13.33 5.83
CA ASN A 61 -2.78 13.05 6.77
C ASN A 61 -3.26 12.78 8.19
N ASP A 62 -4.28 13.53 8.65
CA ASP A 62 -4.78 13.38 10.03
C ASP A 62 -5.55 12.07 10.21
N ASP A 63 -6.15 11.57 9.15
CA ASP A 63 -6.90 10.31 9.16
C ASP A 63 -6.05 9.09 8.82
N ALA A 64 -4.80 9.30 8.44
CA ALA A 64 -3.93 8.22 7.99
C ALA A 64 -3.74 7.10 9.03
N PRO A 65 -3.53 7.38 10.32
CA PRO A 65 -3.40 6.30 11.29
C PRO A 65 -4.64 5.41 11.37
N SER A 66 -5.83 6.01 11.36
CA SER A 66 -7.10 5.27 11.40
C SER A 66 -7.28 4.43 10.13
N LEU A 67 -6.94 5.00 8.99
CA LEU A 67 -7.02 4.31 7.70
C LEU A 67 -6.13 3.07 7.69
N ILE A 68 -4.88 3.22 8.10
CA ILE A 68 -3.93 2.09 8.12
C ILE A 68 -4.43 1.01 9.07
N LYS A 69 -4.96 1.37 10.23
CA LYS A 69 -5.49 0.42 11.21
C LYS A 69 -6.74 -0.29 10.72
N SER A 70 -7.48 0.30 9.80
CA SER A 70 -8.66 -0.34 9.21
C SER A 70 -8.32 -1.42 8.18
N LEU A 71 -7.08 -1.48 7.72
CA LEU A 71 -6.60 -2.48 6.77
C LEU A 71 -6.05 -3.69 7.53
N ASN A 72 -6.49 -4.88 7.16
CA ASN A 72 -6.05 -6.11 7.80
C ASN A 72 -4.58 -6.40 7.51
N GLY A 73 -3.95 -7.08 8.47
CA GLY A 73 -2.59 -7.59 8.32
C GLY A 73 -1.52 -6.54 8.62
N GLN A 74 -0.30 -6.87 8.27
CA GLN A 74 0.86 -6.01 8.46
C GLN A 74 1.26 -5.38 7.13
N ILE A 75 1.67 -4.11 7.16
CA ILE A 75 1.98 -3.35 5.96
C ILE A 75 3.42 -2.88 6.01
N ILE A 76 4.17 -3.23 4.98
CA ILE A 76 5.50 -2.67 4.74
C ILE A 76 5.37 -1.74 3.53
N LEU A 77 5.66 -0.46 3.73
CA LEU A 77 5.58 0.52 2.67
C LEU A 77 6.93 0.67 1.98
N ILE A 78 6.93 0.53 0.66
CA ILE A 78 8.04 0.95 -0.18
C ILE A 78 7.71 2.37 -0.61
N LYS A 79 8.47 3.32 -0.11
CA LYS A 79 8.16 4.75 -0.19
C LYS A 79 8.06 5.25 -1.63
N GLY A 80 6.97 5.97 -1.92
CA GLY A 80 6.72 6.58 -3.22
C GLY A 80 6.83 8.10 -3.19
N ASN A 81 6.48 8.73 -4.31
CA ASN A 81 6.60 10.20 -4.48
C ASN A 81 5.63 10.97 -3.60
N HIS A 82 4.46 10.41 -3.34
CA HIS A 82 3.34 11.13 -2.74
C HIS A 82 2.95 10.63 -1.36
N ASP A 83 3.86 9.95 -0.67
CA ASP A 83 3.59 9.40 0.66
C ASP A 83 3.89 10.44 1.76
N ARG A 84 3.28 11.62 1.62
CA ARG A 84 3.47 12.73 2.57
C ARG A 84 2.85 12.46 3.93
N PHE A 85 1.93 11.52 4.01
CA PHE A 85 1.34 11.12 5.29
C PHE A 85 2.41 10.62 6.28
N LEU A 86 3.58 10.26 5.81
CA LEU A 86 4.70 9.83 6.65
C LEU A 86 5.22 10.93 7.58
N HIS A 87 4.84 12.18 7.34
CA HIS A 87 5.11 13.27 8.31
C HIS A 87 4.29 13.11 9.58
N ASN A 88 3.20 12.34 9.55
CA ASN A 88 2.42 12.00 10.73
C ASN A 88 3.08 10.82 11.44
N ALA A 89 3.61 11.07 12.64
CA ALA A 89 4.35 10.05 13.39
C ALA A 89 3.48 8.83 13.75
N LYS A 90 2.19 9.05 14.02
CA LYS A 90 1.26 7.97 14.35
C LYS A 90 0.98 7.09 13.14
N ALA A 91 0.87 7.69 11.96
CA ALA A 91 0.69 6.94 10.73
C ALA A 91 1.92 6.09 10.43
N LYS A 92 3.10 6.67 10.54
CA LYS A 92 4.35 5.95 10.34
C LYS A 92 4.49 4.78 11.32
N ALA A 93 4.11 4.98 12.58
CA ALA A 93 4.17 3.95 13.61
C ALA A 93 3.16 2.82 13.37
N ALA A 94 2.08 3.06 12.64
CA ALA A 94 1.09 2.04 12.31
C ALA A 94 1.57 1.07 11.22
N LEU A 95 2.60 1.43 10.47
CA LEU A 95 3.21 0.54 9.48
C LEU A 95 4.13 -0.47 10.16
N ALA A 96 4.18 -1.70 9.65
CA ALA A 96 5.12 -2.71 10.12
C ALA A 96 6.55 -2.40 9.67
N GLY A 97 6.70 -1.72 8.55
CA GLY A 97 8.00 -1.32 8.04
C GLY A 97 7.90 -0.24 6.98
N LEU A 98 9.00 0.46 6.78
CA LEU A 98 9.14 1.52 5.78
C LEU A 98 10.52 1.38 5.13
N LYS A 99 10.55 1.26 3.81
CA LYS A 99 11.80 1.04 3.07
C LYS A 99 11.78 1.82 1.76
N ASP A 100 12.95 2.16 1.25
CA ASP A 100 13.08 2.76 -0.08
C ASP A 100 13.01 1.68 -1.17
N TYR A 101 13.55 0.52 -0.90
CA TYR A 101 13.38 -0.68 -1.71
C TYR A 101 13.57 -1.90 -0.83
N ASP A 102 13.17 -3.07 -1.33
CA ASP A 102 13.45 -4.33 -0.64
C ASP A 102 13.81 -5.41 -1.65
N ASP A 103 14.58 -6.36 -1.17
CA ASP A 103 15.05 -7.51 -1.93
C ASP A 103 14.69 -8.74 -1.11
N ILE A 104 13.64 -9.43 -1.52
CA ILE A 104 13.08 -10.52 -0.75
C ILE A 104 13.09 -11.82 -1.55
N CYS A 105 13.04 -12.93 -0.83
CA CYS A 105 12.87 -14.25 -1.43
C CYS A 105 11.49 -14.78 -1.04
N VAL A 106 10.69 -15.14 -2.03
CA VAL A 106 9.36 -15.70 -1.79
C VAL A 106 9.33 -17.16 -2.24
N THR A 107 8.58 -17.98 -1.51
CA THR A 107 8.36 -19.38 -1.88
C THR A 107 6.99 -19.49 -2.54
N LEU A 108 6.99 -20.00 -3.78
CA LEU A 108 5.77 -20.21 -4.55
C LEU A 108 5.07 -21.49 -4.11
N GLU A 109 3.83 -21.69 -4.58
CA GLU A 109 3.02 -22.85 -4.20
C GLU A 109 3.68 -24.19 -4.59
N ASP A 110 4.47 -24.20 -5.66
CA ASP A 110 5.20 -25.39 -6.12
C ASP A 110 6.50 -25.63 -5.36
N GLY A 111 6.81 -24.84 -4.34
CA GLY A 111 8.04 -24.93 -3.56
C GLY A 111 9.23 -24.17 -4.15
N THR A 112 9.08 -23.62 -5.36
CA THR A 112 10.14 -22.84 -6.01
C THR A 112 10.33 -21.52 -5.26
N GLN A 113 11.60 -21.11 -5.10
CA GLN A 113 11.93 -19.82 -4.51
C GLN A 113 12.24 -18.81 -5.61
N LYS A 114 11.73 -17.59 -5.41
CA LYS A 114 11.97 -16.47 -6.32
C LYS A 114 12.50 -15.28 -5.54
N ARG A 115 13.54 -14.64 -6.07
CA ARG A 115 14.04 -13.38 -5.58
C ARG A 115 13.23 -12.27 -6.22
N VAL A 116 12.71 -11.34 -5.38
CA VAL A 116 11.87 -10.23 -5.84
C VAL A 116 12.47 -8.94 -5.32
N ILE A 117 12.69 -7.98 -6.23
CA ILE A 117 13.14 -6.65 -5.88
C ILE A 117 11.96 -5.70 -5.98
N LEU A 118 11.67 -5.00 -4.88
CA LEU A 118 10.52 -4.13 -4.74
C LEU A 118 10.97 -2.67 -4.72
N SER A 119 10.41 -1.87 -5.61
CA SER A 119 10.70 -0.45 -5.69
C SER A 119 9.53 0.29 -6.31
N HIS A 120 9.25 1.51 -5.83
CA HIS A 120 8.27 2.38 -6.46
C HIS A 120 8.84 3.04 -7.71
N TYR A 121 10.13 3.35 -7.68
CA TYR A 121 10.78 4.05 -8.78
C TYR A 121 11.26 3.08 -9.83
N PHE A 122 11.09 3.47 -11.09
CA PHE A 122 11.60 2.70 -12.21
C PHE A 122 13.12 2.90 -12.30
N HIS A 123 13.86 1.80 -12.21
CA HIS A 123 15.31 1.83 -12.33
C HIS A 123 15.71 1.52 -13.77
N THR A 124 16.18 2.54 -14.48
CA THR A 124 16.75 2.34 -15.81
C THR A 124 18.25 2.20 -15.69
N HIS A 125 18.77 1.14 -16.26
CA HIS A 125 20.20 0.96 -16.38
C HIS A 125 20.64 1.35 -17.78
N VAL A 126 21.57 2.21 -17.81
CA VAL A 126 22.13 2.68 -19.08
C VAL A 126 23.50 2.10 -19.24
#